data_a6e01bd73fbc2904f701e7b2918fc74f
#
_entry.id   a6e01bd73fbc2904f701e7b2918fc74f
#
_cell.length_a   1.000
_cell.length_b   1.000
_cell.length_c   1.000
_cell.angle_alpha   90.00
_cell.angle_beta   90.00
_cell.angle_gamma   90.00
#
_symmetry.space_group_name_H-M   'P 1'
#
loop_
_entity.id
_entity.type
_entity.pdbx_description
1 polymer ?
#
loop_
_entity_poly.entity_id
_entity_poly.type
_entity_poly.pdbx_seq_one_letter_code
_entity_poly.pdbx_strand_id
1 'polypeptide(L)'
;MTNRKIKSNLIQSNLRAREFWDCSERNLCAVWLALLSMGVSKSKINAIDDEFHAVTVPQCRQDAEDGVLETRFACWLTSVGLTFADIDNTAKRFYKRLATAFVTREAYNIATDVLRTDLTAILYQISGSLGYGQKRIKKILDFIAAYQGDEKSEAAEKLNIHYPDPDTLPDVTDLYTRKRKAVKQHERDNMAAAALIAR
;
A
#
# COMPACT_ATOMS: atom_id res chain seq x y z
N MET A 1 31.79 0.16 15.75
CA MET A 1 31.14 -0.41 14.56
C MET A 1 32.08 -0.25 13.38
N THR A 2 32.39 -1.31 12.66
CA THR A 2 33.33 -1.24 11.51
C THR A 2 32.63 -0.63 10.30
N ASN A 3 33.36 0.18 9.52
CA ASN A 3 32.89 0.84 8.29
C ASN A 3 32.18 -0.12 7.31
N ARG A 4 32.50 -1.40 7.34
CA ARG A 4 31.89 -2.46 6.53
C ARG A 4 30.44 -2.75 6.94
N LYS A 5 30.13 -2.68 8.24
CA LYS A 5 28.78 -2.91 8.79
C LYS A 5 27.84 -1.73 8.52
N ILE A 6 28.40 -0.51 8.56
CA ILE A 6 27.66 0.72 8.22
C ILE A 6 27.30 0.72 6.72
N LYS A 7 28.26 0.37 5.83
CA LYS A 7 28.03 0.29 4.39
C LYS A 7 27.00 -0.79 4.00
N SER A 8 27.04 -1.96 4.67
CA SER A 8 26.07 -3.03 4.45
C SER A 8 24.65 -2.63 4.89
N ASN A 9 24.53 -1.93 6.02
CA ASN A 9 23.22 -1.46 6.51
C ASN A 9 22.63 -0.35 5.62
N LEU A 10 23.47 0.53 5.08
CA LEU A 10 23.03 1.59 4.16
C LEU A 10 22.53 1.01 2.82
N ILE A 11 23.25 0.02 2.27
CA ILE A 11 22.84 -0.68 1.05
C ILE A 11 21.51 -1.42 1.25
N GLN A 12 21.33 -2.09 2.40
CA GLN A 12 20.07 -2.76 2.71
C GLN A 12 18.91 -1.78 2.93
N SER A 13 19.18 -0.62 3.53
CA SER A 13 18.20 0.45 3.70
C SER A 13 17.70 0.99 2.36
N ASN A 14 18.63 1.30 1.44
CA ASN A 14 18.28 1.80 0.11
C ASN A 14 17.52 0.78 -0.74
N LEU A 15 17.89 -0.52 -0.65
CA LEU A 15 17.14 -1.58 -1.34
C LEU A 15 15.70 -1.69 -0.83
N ARG A 16 15.47 -1.55 0.48
CA ARG A 16 14.12 -1.61 1.07
C ARG A 16 13.26 -0.42 0.67
N ALA A 17 13.82 0.77 0.64
CA ALA A 17 13.12 1.95 0.17
C ALA A 17 12.68 1.79 -1.29
N ARG A 18 13.58 1.30 -2.14
CA ARG A 18 13.32 1.05 -3.55
C ARG A 18 12.21 0.00 -3.77
N GLU A 19 12.27 -1.12 -3.06
CA GLU A 19 11.24 -2.17 -3.10
C GLU A 19 9.88 -1.63 -2.65
N PHE A 20 9.86 -0.79 -1.62
CA PHE A 20 8.65 -0.14 -1.13
C PHE A 20 7.99 0.71 -2.21
N TRP A 21 8.76 1.63 -2.82
CA TRP A 21 8.23 2.52 -3.85
C TRP A 21 7.79 1.77 -5.10
N ASP A 22 8.56 0.78 -5.56
CA ASP A 22 8.15 -0.05 -6.70
C ASP A 22 6.84 -0.79 -6.43
N CYS A 23 6.65 -1.31 -5.23
CA CYS A 23 5.40 -1.97 -4.84
C CYS A 23 4.22 -1.00 -4.81
N SER A 24 4.38 0.19 -4.24
CA SER A 24 3.34 1.22 -4.18
C SER A 24 2.92 1.66 -5.59
N GLU A 25 3.87 1.96 -6.46
CA GLU A 25 3.63 2.33 -7.86
C GLU A 25 2.89 1.23 -8.63
N ARG A 26 3.29 -0.03 -8.48
CA ARG A 26 2.61 -1.17 -9.13
C ARG A 26 1.17 -1.30 -8.70
N ASN A 27 0.88 -1.04 -7.41
CA ASN A 27 -0.49 -1.04 -6.90
C ASN A 27 -1.35 0.03 -7.55
N LEU A 28 -0.83 1.26 -7.59
CA LEU A 28 -1.53 2.38 -8.21
C LEU A 28 -1.78 2.11 -9.69
N CYS A 29 -0.75 1.69 -10.43
CA CYS A 29 -0.90 1.33 -11.85
C CYS A 29 -1.97 0.25 -12.07
N ALA A 30 -1.99 -0.80 -11.25
CA ALA A 30 -3.00 -1.86 -11.37
C ALA A 30 -4.42 -1.35 -11.11
N VAL A 31 -4.59 -0.46 -10.13
CA VAL A 31 -5.90 0.18 -9.85
C VAL A 31 -6.32 1.08 -11.00
N TRP A 32 -5.41 1.90 -11.54
CA TRP A 32 -5.72 2.79 -12.68
C TRP A 32 -6.10 2.01 -13.93
N LEU A 33 -5.42 0.90 -14.22
CA LEU A 33 -5.79 0.01 -15.33
C LEU A 33 -7.14 -0.66 -15.10
N ALA A 34 -7.47 -1.02 -13.85
CA ALA A 34 -8.81 -1.53 -13.52
C ALA A 34 -9.89 -0.48 -13.80
N LEU A 35 -9.69 0.77 -13.38
CA LEU A 35 -10.63 1.87 -13.65
C LEU A 35 -10.79 2.12 -15.16
N LEU A 36 -9.68 2.11 -15.91
CA LEU A 36 -9.70 2.26 -17.36
C LEU A 36 -10.53 1.13 -18.01
N SER A 37 -10.34 -0.12 -17.56
CA SER A 37 -11.10 -1.28 -18.07
C SER A 37 -12.60 -1.19 -17.74
N MET A 38 -12.96 -0.44 -16.70
CA MET A 38 -14.36 -0.17 -16.31
C MET A 38 -14.96 1.05 -17.03
N GLY A 39 -14.23 1.66 -17.96
CA GLY A 39 -14.69 2.79 -18.78
C GLY A 39 -14.53 4.16 -18.13
N VAL A 40 -13.73 4.29 -17.05
CA VAL A 40 -13.39 5.59 -16.48
C VAL A 40 -12.42 6.29 -17.43
N SER A 41 -12.67 7.56 -17.75
CA SER A 41 -11.84 8.31 -18.68
C SER A 41 -10.44 8.59 -18.12
N LYS A 42 -9.44 8.68 -19.00
CA LYS A 42 -8.05 9.00 -18.63
C LYS A 42 -7.94 10.28 -17.81
N SER A 43 -8.62 11.35 -18.24
CA SER A 43 -8.58 12.63 -17.54
C SER A 43 -9.11 12.52 -16.11
N LYS A 44 -10.13 11.69 -15.89
CA LYS A 44 -10.68 11.46 -14.55
C LYS A 44 -9.76 10.60 -13.69
N ILE A 45 -9.09 9.59 -14.27
CA ILE A 45 -8.09 8.79 -13.58
C ILE A 45 -6.92 9.68 -13.15
N ASN A 46 -6.38 10.50 -14.05
CA ASN A 46 -5.28 11.40 -13.73
C ASN A 46 -5.65 12.40 -12.63
N ALA A 47 -6.86 12.96 -12.66
CA ALA A 47 -7.33 13.85 -11.59
C ALA A 47 -7.43 13.13 -10.22
N ILE A 48 -7.82 11.86 -10.21
CA ILE A 48 -7.86 11.05 -8.98
C ILE A 48 -6.44 10.72 -8.49
N ASP A 49 -5.51 10.44 -9.39
CA ASP A 49 -4.10 10.20 -9.07
C ASP A 49 -3.45 11.45 -8.46
N ASP A 50 -3.65 12.61 -9.07
CA ASP A 50 -3.19 13.90 -8.55
C ASP A 50 -3.76 14.18 -7.15
N GLU A 51 -5.07 13.98 -6.95
CA GLU A 51 -5.73 14.15 -5.67
C GLU A 51 -5.21 13.14 -4.63
N PHE A 52 -4.95 11.90 -5.03
CA PHE A 52 -4.39 10.87 -4.15
C PHE A 52 -3.06 11.32 -3.55
N HIS A 53 -2.16 11.80 -4.39
CA HIS A 53 -0.85 12.26 -3.93
C HIS A 53 -0.90 13.57 -3.16
N ALA A 54 -1.75 14.52 -3.58
CA ALA A 54 -1.83 15.84 -2.98
C ALA A 54 -2.62 15.88 -1.66
N VAL A 55 -3.62 15.00 -1.49
CA VAL A 55 -4.56 15.06 -0.36
C VAL A 55 -4.58 13.76 0.44
N THR A 56 -4.84 12.62 -0.23
CA THR A 56 -5.09 11.37 0.48
C THR A 56 -3.85 10.83 1.16
N VAL A 57 -2.70 10.86 0.51
CA VAL A 57 -1.43 10.38 1.09
C VAL A 57 -1.01 11.20 2.32
N PRO A 58 -1.00 12.56 2.28
CA PRO A 58 -0.73 13.36 3.46
C PRO A 58 -1.71 13.11 4.61
N GLN A 59 -3.02 12.98 4.32
CA GLN A 59 -4.04 12.69 5.32
C GLN A 59 -3.85 11.30 5.95
N CYS A 60 -3.59 10.27 5.15
CA CYS A 60 -3.30 8.93 5.67
C CYS A 60 -2.05 8.90 6.55
N ARG A 61 -1.03 9.71 6.22
CA ARG A 61 0.16 9.86 7.06
C ARG A 61 -0.19 10.48 8.40
N GLN A 62 -0.94 11.57 8.41
CA GLN A 62 -1.40 12.21 9.65
C GLN A 62 -2.25 11.24 10.48
N ASP A 63 -3.21 10.56 9.87
CA ASP A 63 -4.06 9.57 10.54
C ASP A 63 -3.26 8.40 11.14
N ALA A 64 -2.17 8.01 10.49
CA ALA A 64 -1.28 6.97 11.01
C ALA A 64 -0.47 7.46 12.22
N GLU A 65 -0.03 8.73 12.22
CA GLU A 65 0.65 9.37 13.35
C GLU A 65 -0.30 9.51 14.53
N ASP A 66 -1.56 9.84 14.29
CA ASP A 66 -2.62 9.98 15.29
C ASP A 66 -3.18 8.62 15.75
N GLY A 67 -2.79 7.50 15.12
CA GLY A 67 -3.23 6.15 15.46
C GLY A 67 -4.68 5.82 15.05
N VAL A 68 -5.30 6.63 14.19
CA VAL A 68 -6.71 6.48 13.78
C VAL A 68 -6.90 5.85 12.39
N LEU A 69 -5.84 5.69 11.61
CA LEU A 69 -5.92 5.23 10.22
C LEU A 69 -6.64 3.88 10.06
N GLU A 70 -6.25 2.89 10.87
CA GLU A 70 -6.84 1.53 10.78
C GLU A 70 -8.33 1.54 11.13
N THR A 71 -8.71 2.33 12.14
CA THR A 71 -10.12 2.50 12.53
C THR A 71 -10.93 3.16 11.41
N ARG A 72 -10.39 4.19 10.78
CA ARG A 72 -11.02 4.86 9.63
C ARG A 72 -11.25 3.89 8.49
N PHE A 73 -10.24 3.12 8.12
CA PHE A 73 -10.35 2.12 7.06
C PHE A 73 -11.32 0.98 7.41
N ALA A 74 -11.30 0.49 8.64
CA ALA A 74 -12.24 -0.53 9.10
C ALA A 74 -13.69 -0.06 9.01
N CYS A 75 -13.98 1.18 9.46
CA CYS A 75 -15.32 1.78 9.37
C CYS A 75 -15.76 1.93 7.90
N TRP A 76 -14.88 2.41 7.02
CA TRP A 76 -15.20 2.53 5.60
C TRP A 76 -15.44 1.16 4.95
N LEU A 77 -14.54 0.19 5.13
CA LEU A 77 -14.71 -1.16 4.59
C LEU A 77 -16.05 -1.78 5.01
N THR A 78 -16.39 -1.65 6.29
CA THR A 78 -17.69 -2.10 6.80
C THR A 78 -18.85 -1.40 6.09
N SER A 79 -18.76 -0.08 5.89
CA SER A 79 -19.82 0.70 5.22
C SER A 79 -20.04 0.30 3.77
N VAL A 80 -19.02 -0.17 3.08
CA VAL A 80 -19.12 -0.68 1.70
C VAL A 80 -19.28 -2.21 1.63
N GLY A 81 -19.44 -2.90 2.78
CA GLY A 81 -19.65 -4.34 2.86
C GLY A 81 -18.39 -5.16 2.49
N LEU A 82 -17.21 -4.65 2.79
CA LEU A 82 -15.90 -5.29 2.61
C LEU A 82 -15.20 -5.45 3.94
N THR A 83 -14.13 -6.25 3.94
CA THR A 83 -13.26 -6.49 5.08
C THR A 83 -11.79 -6.35 4.67
N PHE A 84 -10.89 -6.21 5.65
CA PHE A 84 -9.45 -6.30 5.38
C PHE A 84 -9.05 -7.64 4.76
N ALA A 85 -9.77 -8.73 5.03
CA ALA A 85 -9.50 -10.02 4.41
C ALA A 85 -9.71 -10.01 2.90
N ASP A 86 -10.67 -9.23 2.39
CA ASP A 86 -10.86 -9.05 0.94
C ASP A 86 -9.65 -8.36 0.31
N ILE A 87 -9.12 -7.33 0.97
CA ILE A 87 -7.89 -6.63 0.54
C ILE A 87 -6.68 -7.56 0.60
N ASP A 88 -6.47 -8.25 1.74
CA ASP A 88 -5.34 -9.15 1.95
C ASP A 88 -5.33 -10.31 0.94
N ASN A 89 -6.50 -10.85 0.58
CA ASN A 89 -6.61 -11.91 -0.41
C ASN A 89 -6.21 -11.42 -1.82
N THR A 90 -6.61 -10.20 -2.17
CA THR A 90 -6.19 -9.57 -3.44
C THR A 90 -4.68 -9.32 -3.42
N ALA A 91 -4.15 -8.75 -2.33
CA ALA A 91 -2.75 -8.50 -2.14
C ALA A 91 -1.90 -9.79 -2.30
N LYS A 92 -2.30 -10.85 -1.62
CA LYS A 92 -1.59 -12.14 -1.70
C LYS A 92 -1.58 -12.72 -3.12
N ARG A 93 -2.67 -12.61 -3.87
CA ARG A 93 -2.75 -13.09 -5.25
C ARG A 93 -1.87 -12.25 -6.18
N PHE A 94 -1.93 -10.94 -6.05
CA PHE A 94 -1.12 -10.02 -6.82
C PHE A 94 0.38 -10.27 -6.59
N TYR A 95 0.85 -10.39 -5.34
CA TYR A 95 2.25 -10.63 -5.04
C TYR A 95 2.71 -12.07 -5.25
N LYS A 96 1.83 -13.05 -5.19
CA LYS A 96 2.23 -14.40 -5.57
C LYS A 96 2.80 -14.45 -6.99
N ARG A 97 2.29 -13.61 -7.86
CA ARG A 97 2.79 -13.42 -9.22
C ARG A 97 4.17 -12.76 -9.25
N LEU A 98 4.40 -11.80 -8.36
CA LEU A 98 5.66 -11.06 -8.23
C LEU A 98 6.66 -11.74 -7.28
N ALA A 99 6.29 -12.84 -6.62
CA ALA A 99 7.09 -13.48 -5.58
C ALA A 99 8.48 -13.93 -6.05
N THR A 100 8.67 -14.16 -7.35
CA THR A 100 9.98 -14.47 -7.95
C THR A 100 10.90 -13.23 -8.01
N ALA A 101 10.35 -12.03 -7.88
CA ALA A 101 11.11 -10.78 -7.88
C ALA A 101 11.65 -10.40 -6.48
N PHE A 102 11.10 -10.99 -5.40
CA PHE A 102 11.52 -10.69 -4.03
C PHE A 102 12.68 -11.59 -3.59
N VAL A 103 13.79 -10.97 -3.26
CA VAL A 103 15.02 -11.66 -2.85
C VAL A 103 14.91 -12.24 -1.43
N THR A 104 14.02 -11.70 -0.58
CA THR A 104 13.88 -12.12 0.82
C THR A 104 12.42 -12.19 1.28
N ARG A 105 12.15 -13.06 2.28
CA ARG A 105 10.85 -13.14 2.95
C ARG A 105 10.46 -11.82 3.64
N GLU A 106 11.45 -11.06 4.10
CA GLU A 106 11.22 -9.76 4.73
C GLU A 106 10.73 -8.72 3.71
N ALA A 107 11.33 -8.67 2.52
CA ALA A 107 10.88 -7.84 1.40
C ALA A 107 9.44 -8.19 0.99
N TYR A 108 9.11 -9.47 0.92
CA TYR A 108 7.75 -9.94 0.64
C TYR A 108 6.73 -9.47 1.70
N ASN A 109 7.07 -9.55 2.97
CA ASN A 109 6.18 -9.10 4.05
C ASN A 109 5.98 -7.58 4.01
N ILE A 110 7.06 -6.81 3.78
CA ILE A 110 6.99 -5.35 3.61
C ILE A 110 6.06 -5.01 2.44
N ALA A 111 6.27 -5.65 1.30
CA ALA A 111 5.46 -5.45 0.11
C ALA A 111 3.97 -5.73 0.37
N THR A 112 3.65 -6.79 1.11
CA THR A 112 2.26 -7.13 1.45
C THR A 112 1.62 -6.08 2.35
N ASP A 113 2.36 -5.57 3.36
CA ASP A 113 1.85 -4.52 4.26
C ASP A 113 1.65 -3.19 3.53
N VAL A 114 2.58 -2.83 2.63
CA VAL A 114 2.47 -1.64 1.78
C VAL A 114 1.23 -1.74 0.90
N LEU A 115 1.10 -2.86 0.18
CA LEU A 115 -0.04 -3.09 -0.71
C LEU A 115 -1.37 -2.96 0.01
N ARG A 116 -1.50 -3.59 1.17
CA ARG A 116 -2.71 -3.52 1.97
C ARG A 116 -3.08 -2.07 2.30
N THR A 117 -2.11 -1.28 2.76
CA THR A 117 -2.33 0.10 3.17
C THR A 117 -2.65 0.98 1.96
N ASP A 118 -1.84 0.92 0.92
CA ASP A 118 -2.01 1.74 -0.29
C ASP A 118 -3.29 1.37 -1.04
N LEU A 119 -3.54 0.07 -1.22
CA LEU A 119 -4.75 -0.40 -1.89
C LEU A 119 -6.00 0.03 -1.11
N THR A 120 -5.98 -0.02 0.23
CA THR A 120 -7.10 0.45 1.04
C THR A 120 -7.30 1.96 0.90
N ALA A 121 -6.21 2.75 0.94
CA ALA A 121 -6.25 4.19 0.82
C ALA A 121 -6.81 4.65 -0.54
N ILE A 122 -6.30 4.05 -1.64
CA ILE A 122 -6.77 4.42 -2.98
C ILE A 122 -8.21 3.99 -3.24
N LEU A 123 -8.62 2.81 -2.75
CA LEU A 123 -10.01 2.36 -2.88
C LEU A 123 -10.96 3.22 -2.03
N TYR A 124 -10.52 3.68 -0.85
CA TYR A 124 -11.25 4.63 -0.03
C TYR A 124 -11.51 5.92 -0.81
N GLN A 125 -10.49 6.51 -1.42
CA GLN A 125 -10.63 7.70 -2.25
C GLN A 125 -11.55 7.47 -3.45
N ILE A 126 -11.35 6.39 -4.22
CA ILE A 126 -12.18 6.04 -5.38
C ILE A 126 -13.65 5.90 -4.98
N SER A 127 -13.92 5.30 -3.82
CA SER A 127 -15.27 5.20 -3.27
C SER A 127 -15.90 6.58 -3.08
N GLY A 128 -15.16 7.54 -2.53
CA GLY A 128 -15.60 8.92 -2.36
C GLY A 128 -15.76 9.66 -3.70
N SER A 129 -14.70 9.67 -4.52
CA SER A 129 -14.64 10.48 -5.77
C SER A 129 -15.54 9.97 -6.89
N LEU A 130 -15.83 8.65 -6.95
CA LEU A 130 -16.65 8.01 -7.98
C LEU A 130 -17.98 7.47 -7.46
N GLY A 131 -18.26 7.53 -6.17
CA GLY A 131 -19.44 6.93 -5.56
C GLY A 131 -19.46 5.40 -5.70
N TYR A 132 -18.28 4.74 -5.66
CA TYR A 132 -18.18 3.31 -5.85
C TYR A 132 -18.48 2.55 -4.55
N GLY A 133 -19.57 1.77 -4.55
CA GLY A 133 -19.90 0.80 -3.50
C GLY A 133 -19.28 -0.57 -3.78
N GLN A 134 -19.63 -1.54 -2.91
CA GLN A 134 -19.09 -2.91 -2.85
C GLN A 134 -18.88 -3.57 -4.22
N LYS A 135 -19.93 -3.58 -5.06
CA LYS A 135 -19.90 -4.29 -6.35
C LYS A 135 -18.79 -3.77 -7.29
N ARG A 136 -18.58 -2.45 -7.32
CA ARG A 136 -17.56 -1.84 -8.17
C ARG A 136 -16.17 -1.99 -7.57
N ILE A 137 -16.04 -1.85 -6.25
CA ILE A 137 -14.76 -2.08 -5.55
C ILE A 137 -14.32 -3.54 -5.71
N LYS A 138 -15.22 -4.52 -5.55
CA LYS A 138 -14.89 -5.93 -5.83
C LYS A 138 -14.41 -6.17 -7.25
N LYS A 139 -15.00 -5.52 -8.25
CA LYS A 139 -14.50 -5.64 -9.64
C LYS A 139 -13.07 -5.13 -9.80
N ILE A 140 -12.69 -4.06 -9.10
CA ILE A 140 -11.31 -3.57 -9.10
C ILE A 140 -10.39 -4.61 -8.44
N LEU A 141 -10.76 -5.13 -7.28
CA LEU A 141 -9.99 -6.16 -6.57
C LEU A 141 -9.82 -7.43 -7.42
N ASP A 142 -10.88 -7.89 -8.08
CA ASP A 142 -10.84 -9.06 -8.97
C ASP A 142 -9.93 -8.82 -10.18
N PHE A 143 -9.98 -7.62 -10.77
CA PHE A 143 -9.09 -7.24 -11.86
C PHE A 143 -7.62 -7.31 -11.42
N ILE A 144 -7.28 -6.69 -10.28
CA ILE A 144 -5.92 -6.67 -9.74
C ILE A 144 -5.44 -8.11 -9.47
N ALA A 145 -6.28 -8.94 -8.85
CA ALA A 145 -5.96 -10.32 -8.52
C ALA A 145 -5.72 -11.20 -9.76
N ALA A 146 -6.38 -10.89 -10.88
CA ALA A 146 -6.30 -11.64 -12.13
C ALA A 146 -5.28 -11.06 -13.14
N TYR A 147 -4.80 -9.84 -12.92
CA TYR A 147 -3.92 -9.14 -13.86
C TYR A 147 -2.58 -9.87 -14.03
N GLN A 148 -2.11 -10.01 -15.28
CA GLN A 148 -0.89 -10.77 -15.64
C GLN A 148 0.13 -9.94 -16.43
N GLY A 149 -0.17 -8.68 -16.75
CA GLY A 149 0.70 -7.81 -17.53
C GLY A 149 1.80 -7.12 -16.70
N ASP A 150 2.52 -6.20 -17.34
CA ASP A 150 3.38 -5.23 -16.67
C ASP A 150 2.57 -3.95 -16.44
N GLU A 151 2.07 -3.80 -15.24
CA GLU A 151 1.19 -2.71 -14.84
C GLU A 151 1.83 -1.33 -15.02
N LYS A 152 3.13 -1.18 -14.77
CA LYS A 152 3.83 0.12 -14.90
C LYS A 152 3.97 0.52 -16.37
N SER A 153 4.42 -0.40 -17.23
CA SER A 153 4.54 -0.14 -18.66
C SER A 153 3.19 0.14 -19.31
N GLU A 154 2.16 -0.64 -18.96
CA GLU A 154 0.82 -0.41 -19.53
C GLU A 154 0.17 0.88 -19.03
N ALA A 155 0.35 1.27 -17.76
CA ALA A 155 -0.17 2.54 -17.25
C ALA A 155 0.54 3.73 -17.90
N ALA A 156 1.87 3.66 -18.09
CA ALA A 156 2.62 4.67 -18.81
C ALA A 156 2.12 4.85 -20.25
N GLU A 157 1.93 3.74 -20.99
CA GLU A 157 1.45 3.77 -22.37
C GLU A 157 -0.01 4.27 -22.46
N LYS A 158 -0.91 3.71 -21.67
CA LYS A 158 -2.34 3.95 -21.79
C LYS A 158 -2.82 5.23 -21.12
N LEU A 159 -2.20 5.64 -20.02
CA LEU A 159 -2.62 6.76 -19.18
C LEU A 159 -1.64 7.93 -19.19
N ASN A 160 -0.42 7.74 -19.69
CA ASN A 160 0.68 8.70 -19.61
C ASN A 160 1.05 9.04 -18.14
N ILE A 161 0.91 8.06 -17.24
CA ILE A 161 1.31 8.18 -15.84
C ILE A 161 2.74 7.71 -15.69
N HIS A 162 3.61 8.58 -15.20
CA HIS A 162 5.01 8.31 -14.94
C HIS A 162 5.34 8.65 -13.50
N TYR A 163 5.76 7.66 -12.74
CA TYR A 163 6.23 7.87 -11.38
C TYR A 163 7.72 8.23 -11.36
N PRO A 164 8.16 9.02 -10.36
CA PRO A 164 9.56 9.36 -10.22
C PRO A 164 10.44 8.11 -10.07
N ASP A 165 11.71 8.20 -10.47
CA ASP A 165 12.65 7.11 -10.21
C ASP A 165 12.73 6.86 -8.69
N PRO A 166 12.52 5.61 -8.22
CA PRO A 166 12.61 5.25 -6.81
C PRO A 166 13.91 5.70 -6.13
N ASP A 167 15.01 5.81 -6.88
CA ASP A 167 16.30 6.30 -6.38
C ASP A 167 16.29 7.79 -6.03
N THR A 168 15.33 8.56 -6.53
CA THR A 168 15.17 9.99 -6.25
C THR A 168 14.22 10.29 -5.09
N LEU A 169 13.52 9.25 -4.59
CA LEU A 169 12.52 9.40 -3.54
C LEU A 169 13.14 9.34 -2.13
N PRO A 170 12.53 10.00 -1.14
CA PRO A 170 13.05 10.01 0.23
C PRO A 170 13.06 8.61 0.83
N ASP A 171 14.05 8.32 1.66
CA ASP A 171 14.15 7.06 2.41
C ASP A 171 12.98 6.95 3.42
N VAL A 172 12.11 5.97 3.18
CA VAL A 172 10.94 5.68 4.04
C VAL A 172 11.24 4.62 5.10
N THR A 173 12.47 4.11 5.16
CA THR A 173 12.88 3.05 6.10
C THR A 173 12.67 3.48 7.54
N ASP A 174 12.83 4.75 7.85
CA ASP A 174 12.61 5.31 9.19
C ASP A 174 11.14 5.27 9.61
N LEU A 175 10.21 5.56 8.71
CA LEU A 175 8.76 5.49 8.98
C LEU A 175 8.34 4.05 9.28
N TYR A 176 8.84 3.10 8.49
CA TYR A 176 8.56 1.68 8.68
C TYR A 176 9.16 1.14 9.99
N THR A 177 10.39 1.54 10.31
CA THR A 177 11.07 1.14 11.54
C THR A 177 10.35 1.71 12.78
N ARG A 178 9.85 2.93 12.72
CA ARG A 178 9.06 3.57 13.80
C ARG A 178 7.73 2.83 14.00
N LYS A 179 6.99 2.53 12.92
CA LYS A 179 5.74 1.76 12.99
C LYS A 179 5.96 0.39 13.62
N ARG A 180 7.00 -0.35 13.22
CA ARG A 180 7.32 -1.67 13.78
C ARG A 180 7.72 -1.62 15.26
N LYS A 181 8.41 -0.56 15.70
CA LYS A 181 8.73 -0.34 17.11
C LYS A 181 7.48 -0.03 17.93
N ALA A 182 6.59 0.83 17.41
CA ALA A 182 5.34 1.19 18.07
C ALA A 182 4.42 -0.03 18.24
N VAL A 183 4.24 -0.86 17.19
CA VAL A 183 3.46 -2.11 17.26
C VAL A 183 4.02 -3.06 18.31
N LYS A 184 5.34 -3.30 18.32
CA LYS A 184 6.00 -4.16 19.32
C LYS A 184 5.87 -3.61 20.74
N GLN A 185 5.90 -2.29 20.93
CA GLN A 185 5.70 -1.68 22.22
C GLN A 185 4.27 -1.87 22.70
N HIS A 186 3.29 -1.63 21.83
CA HIS A 186 1.88 -1.84 22.15
C HIS A 186 1.56 -3.31 22.50
N GLU A 187 2.14 -4.28 21.78
CA GLU A 187 2.02 -5.71 22.11
C GLU A 187 2.60 -6.02 23.50
N ARG A 188 3.76 -5.44 23.86
CA ARG A 188 4.36 -5.60 25.17
C ARG A 188 3.51 -5.00 26.29
N ASP A 189 2.96 -3.81 26.05
CA ASP A 189 2.12 -3.09 27.00
C ASP A 189 0.81 -3.86 27.23
N ASN A 190 0.20 -4.42 26.18
CA ASN A 190 -0.98 -5.28 26.28
C ASN A 190 -0.70 -6.60 27.02
N MET A 191 0.45 -7.23 26.78
CA MET A 191 0.85 -8.44 27.53
C MET A 191 1.11 -8.13 29.01
N ALA A 192 1.73 -6.98 29.33
CA ALA A 192 1.95 -6.54 30.69
C ALA A 192 0.63 -6.22 31.42
N ALA A 193 -0.31 -5.56 30.75
CA ALA A 193 -1.66 -5.29 31.27
C ALA A 193 -2.45 -6.59 31.52
N ALA A 194 -2.39 -7.55 30.61
CA ALA A 194 -3.04 -8.85 30.77
C ALA A 194 -2.44 -9.65 31.96
N ALA A 195 -1.14 -9.59 32.16
CA ALA A 195 -0.47 -10.23 33.30
C ALA A 195 -0.80 -9.59 34.67
N LEU A 196 -1.15 -8.30 34.68
CA LEU A 196 -1.60 -7.60 35.88
C LEU A 196 -3.07 -7.95 36.25
N ILE A 197 -3.90 -8.22 35.27
CA ILE A 197 -5.32 -8.61 35.47
C ILE A 197 -5.43 -10.09 35.91
N ALA A 198 -4.45 -10.92 35.56
CA ALA A 198 -4.42 -12.35 35.91
C ALA A 198 -3.85 -12.65 37.31
N ARG A 199 -3.45 -11.63 38.07
CA ARG A 199 -3.01 -11.71 39.48
C ARG A 199 -4.10 -11.29 40.44
#